data_42ef0b0b2edf856db704dfd202f3ea7b
#
_entry.id   42ef0b0b2edf856db704dfd202f3ea7b
#
_cell.length_a   1.000
_cell.length_b   1.000
_cell.length_c   1.000
_cell.angle_alpha   90.00
_cell.angle_beta   90.00
_cell.angle_gamma   90.00
#
_symmetry.space_group_name_H-M   'P 1'
#
loop_
_entity.id
_entity.type
_entity.pdbx_description
1 polymer ?
#
loop_
_entity_poly.entity_id
_entity_poly.type
_entity_poly.pdbx_seq_one_letter_code
_entity_poly.pdbx_strand_id
1 'polypeptide(L)'
;EGVNLREIALLYRSNAQSRVLEHALVSAGLSYRVYGGLRFFERQEIKHALAYLRLVENPNDDTSYLRVVNFPARGIGARTIELLQDAARASGRSLFQSAAAVAGKGGANLLAFNARIEAMAQATRGLTLRQIIEHIVAESGLVEHYRSEKEGQDRIENLEELVNAAEAFVTQEGFGKDAVSLPVDETLPALSVPDAESGEVMSP
;
A
#
# COMPACT_ATOMS: atom_id res chain seq x y z
N GLU A 1 8.04 29.17 -22.84
CA GLU A 1 8.76 30.18 -23.63
C GLU A 1 10.05 30.63 -22.89
N GLY A 2 11.09 29.77 -22.85
CA GLY A 2 12.42 30.13 -22.37
C GLY A 2 12.67 30.07 -20.85
N VAL A 3 11.67 29.69 -20.04
CA VAL A 3 11.86 29.50 -18.59
C VAL A 3 12.41 28.10 -18.33
N ASN A 4 13.48 28.01 -17.55
CA ASN A 4 14.05 26.71 -17.17
C ASN A 4 13.08 25.99 -16.24
N LEU A 5 12.83 24.69 -16.48
CA LEU A 5 11.92 23.89 -15.66
C LEU A 5 12.30 23.89 -14.17
N ARG A 6 13.57 24.07 -13.84
CA ARG A 6 14.07 24.19 -12.45
C ARG A 6 13.62 25.44 -11.73
N GLU A 7 13.14 26.45 -12.47
CA GLU A 7 12.67 27.73 -11.95
C GLU A 7 11.15 27.75 -11.81
N ILE A 8 10.45 26.64 -12.14
CA ILE A 8 9.00 26.53 -12.05
C ILE A 8 8.63 25.78 -10.77
N ALA A 9 7.74 26.36 -9.97
CA ALA A 9 7.13 25.72 -8.81
C ALA A 9 5.62 25.63 -8.96
N LEU A 10 5.05 24.49 -8.63
CA LEU A 10 3.61 24.26 -8.54
C LEU A 10 3.22 24.26 -7.06
N LEU A 11 2.28 25.14 -6.71
CA LEU A 11 1.77 25.24 -5.35
C LEU A 11 0.35 24.69 -5.28
N TYR A 12 0.06 23.91 -4.24
CA TYR A 12 -1.26 23.35 -3.99
C TYR A 12 -1.62 23.44 -2.51
N ARG A 13 -2.90 23.44 -2.21
CA ARG A 13 -3.40 23.64 -0.85
C ARG A 13 -3.48 22.33 -0.05
N SER A 14 -3.98 21.27 -0.66
CA SER A 14 -4.16 19.95 -0.03
C SER A 14 -3.17 18.94 -0.59
N ASN A 15 -2.66 18.09 0.26
CA ASN A 15 -1.75 17.00 -0.11
C ASN A 15 -2.37 16.05 -1.17
N ALA A 16 -3.68 15.84 -1.14
CA ALA A 16 -4.39 15.02 -2.11
C ALA A 16 -4.25 15.56 -3.55
N GLN A 17 -4.22 16.88 -3.73
CA GLN A 17 -4.08 17.53 -5.05
C GLN A 17 -2.74 17.20 -5.73
N SER A 18 -1.70 16.82 -4.98
CA SER A 18 -0.40 16.51 -5.57
C SER A 18 -0.46 15.36 -6.59
N ARG A 19 -1.34 14.38 -6.39
CA ARG A 19 -1.44 13.22 -7.28
C ARG A 19 -1.69 13.60 -8.74
N VAL A 20 -2.64 14.49 -8.98
CA VAL A 20 -2.99 14.92 -10.35
C VAL A 20 -1.81 15.62 -11.01
N LEU A 21 -1.11 16.48 -10.25
CA LEU A 21 0.08 17.20 -10.73
C LEU A 21 1.24 16.24 -11.00
N GLU A 22 1.51 15.32 -10.07
CA GLU A 22 2.55 14.31 -10.19
C GLU A 22 2.29 13.41 -11.41
N HIS A 23 1.05 12.95 -11.60
CA HIS A 23 0.67 12.15 -12.76
C HIS A 23 0.87 12.90 -14.09
N ALA A 24 0.44 14.15 -14.15
CA ALA A 24 0.61 14.98 -15.35
C ALA A 24 2.09 15.22 -15.68
N LEU A 25 2.94 15.45 -14.68
CA LEU A 25 4.38 15.64 -14.86
C LEU A 25 5.06 14.35 -15.34
N VAL A 26 4.71 13.20 -14.76
CA VAL A 26 5.23 11.88 -15.19
C VAL A 26 4.80 11.59 -16.62
N SER A 27 3.51 11.77 -16.95
CA SER A 27 2.98 11.54 -18.30
C SER A 27 3.61 12.45 -19.36
N ALA A 28 4.03 13.65 -18.96
CA ALA A 28 4.78 14.58 -19.84
C ALA A 28 6.30 14.30 -19.86
N GLY A 29 6.80 13.28 -19.17
CA GLY A 29 8.22 12.96 -19.06
C GLY A 29 9.05 14.01 -18.31
N LEU A 30 8.40 14.82 -17.46
CA LEU A 30 9.05 15.90 -16.73
C LEU A 30 9.50 15.42 -15.34
N SER A 31 10.80 15.57 -15.06
CA SER A 31 11.35 15.31 -13.74
C SER A 31 10.88 16.37 -12.74
N TYR A 32 10.42 15.94 -11.57
CA TYR A 32 9.94 16.83 -10.51
C TYR A 32 10.44 16.40 -9.12
N ARG A 33 10.32 17.31 -8.17
CA ARG A 33 10.60 17.06 -6.75
C ARG A 33 9.47 17.61 -5.88
N VAL A 34 8.96 16.79 -4.96
CA VAL A 34 8.00 17.22 -3.95
C VAL A 34 8.77 17.77 -2.75
N TYR A 35 8.46 18.98 -2.34
CA TYR A 35 9.01 19.61 -1.14
C TYR A 35 7.99 19.59 -0.02
N GLY A 36 8.43 19.31 1.20
CA GLY A 36 7.57 19.30 2.38
C GLY A 36 6.75 18.02 2.59
N GLY A 37 6.92 17.00 1.74
CA GLY A 37 6.18 15.74 1.86
C GLY A 37 6.69 14.62 0.98
N LEU A 38 6.04 13.48 1.10
CA LEU A 38 6.26 12.31 0.26
C LEU A 38 5.41 12.40 -1.02
N ARG A 39 5.88 11.76 -2.10
CA ARG A 39 5.05 11.53 -3.29
C ARG A 39 3.77 10.80 -2.90
N PHE A 40 2.71 10.99 -3.66
CA PHE A 40 1.39 10.45 -3.31
C PHE A 40 1.43 8.96 -2.94
N PHE A 41 1.99 8.12 -3.80
CA PHE A 41 2.06 6.66 -3.57
C PHE A 41 3.11 6.23 -2.53
N GLU A 42 3.94 7.14 -2.05
CA GLU A 42 4.92 6.88 -0.98
C GLU A 42 4.33 7.12 0.42
N ARG A 43 3.16 7.74 0.51
CA ARG A 43 2.49 8.06 1.77
C ARG A 43 2.03 6.80 2.48
N GLN A 44 2.11 6.81 3.80
CA GLN A 44 1.83 5.63 4.64
C GLN A 44 0.39 5.12 4.47
N GLU A 45 -0.59 6.01 4.53
CA GLU A 45 -2.00 5.69 4.36
C GLU A 45 -2.29 5.04 3.00
N ILE A 46 -1.64 5.51 1.95
CA ILE A 46 -1.75 4.95 0.60
C ILE A 46 -1.11 3.56 0.55
N LYS A 47 0.10 3.41 1.12
CA LYS A 47 0.76 2.10 1.22
C LYS A 47 -0.05 1.10 2.02
N HIS A 48 -0.75 1.54 3.07
CA HIS A 48 -1.64 0.67 3.84
C HIS A 48 -2.86 0.24 3.01
N ALA A 49 -3.54 1.17 2.35
CA ALA A 49 -4.69 0.84 1.49
C ALA A 49 -4.30 -0.11 0.35
N LEU A 50 -3.17 0.13 -0.31
CA LEU A 50 -2.65 -0.75 -1.36
C LEU A 50 -2.24 -2.14 -0.83
N ALA A 51 -1.73 -2.24 0.41
CA ALA A 51 -1.44 -3.53 1.01
C ALA A 51 -2.72 -4.34 1.28
N TYR A 52 -3.81 -3.69 1.74
CA TYR A 52 -5.11 -4.35 1.84
C TYR A 52 -5.63 -4.81 0.47
N LEU A 53 -5.52 -3.97 -0.55
CA LEU A 53 -5.93 -4.30 -1.92
C LEU A 53 -5.18 -5.54 -2.43
N ARG A 54 -3.86 -5.59 -2.21
CA ARG A 54 -3.04 -6.75 -2.58
C ARG A 54 -3.44 -8.02 -1.84
N LEU A 55 -3.77 -7.93 -0.56
CA LEU A 55 -4.22 -9.09 0.22
C LEU A 55 -5.59 -9.59 -0.20
N VAL A 56 -6.47 -8.72 -0.62
CA VAL A 56 -7.79 -9.09 -1.17
C VAL A 56 -7.63 -9.88 -2.47
N GLU A 57 -6.68 -9.52 -3.31
CA GLU A 57 -6.34 -10.23 -4.55
C GLU A 57 -5.50 -11.49 -4.27
N ASN A 58 -4.46 -11.37 -3.44
CA ASN A 58 -3.57 -12.46 -3.08
C ASN A 58 -3.29 -12.46 -1.57
N PRO A 59 -4.01 -13.24 -0.76
CA PRO A 59 -3.80 -13.30 0.68
C PRO A 59 -2.43 -13.86 1.08
N ASN A 60 -1.69 -14.48 0.13
CA ASN A 60 -0.35 -15.03 0.38
C ASN A 60 0.79 -14.02 0.15
N ASP A 61 0.50 -12.74 -0.08
CA ASP A 61 1.51 -11.66 -0.11
C ASP A 61 1.97 -11.35 1.33
N ASP A 62 3.03 -12.02 1.77
CA ASP A 62 3.58 -11.87 3.12
C ASP A 62 4.06 -10.45 3.42
N THR A 63 4.54 -9.72 2.42
CA THR A 63 4.99 -8.32 2.58
C THR A 63 3.81 -7.42 2.92
N SER A 64 2.73 -7.52 2.16
CA SER A 64 1.49 -6.78 2.42
C SER A 64 0.84 -7.23 3.72
N TYR A 65 0.89 -8.53 4.03
CA TYR A 65 0.39 -9.09 5.28
C TYR A 65 1.07 -8.45 6.49
N LEU A 66 2.39 -8.47 6.56
CA LEU A 66 3.17 -7.88 7.66
C LEU A 66 2.92 -6.37 7.80
N ARG A 67 2.67 -5.69 6.70
CA ARG A 67 2.40 -4.25 6.72
C ARG A 67 1.11 -3.89 7.44
N VAL A 68 0.05 -4.70 7.31
CA VAL A 68 -1.30 -4.30 7.76
C VAL A 68 -1.94 -5.24 8.77
N VAL A 69 -1.36 -6.39 9.08
CA VAL A 69 -1.95 -7.37 10.01
C VAL A 69 -2.28 -6.78 11.38
N ASN A 70 -1.46 -5.85 11.86
CA ASN A 70 -1.71 -5.09 13.09
C ASN A 70 -1.88 -3.58 12.85
N PHE A 71 -2.28 -3.18 11.67
CA PHE A 71 -2.60 -1.79 11.37
C PHE A 71 -3.95 -1.65 10.67
N PRO A 72 -4.91 -0.95 11.27
CA PRO A 72 -4.93 -0.41 12.64
C PRO A 72 -4.69 -1.46 13.72
N ALA A 73 -4.35 -1.04 14.94
CA ALA A 73 -3.99 -1.95 16.03
C ALA A 73 -5.08 -3.00 16.31
N ARG A 74 -4.70 -4.29 16.30
CA ARG A 74 -5.59 -5.45 16.51
C ARG A 74 -5.13 -6.38 17.63
N GLY A 75 -4.20 -5.91 18.48
CA GLY A 75 -3.63 -6.73 19.56
C GLY A 75 -2.71 -7.86 19.05
N ILE A 76 -2.13 -7.69 17.87
CA ILE A 76 -1.14 -8.60 17.28
C ILE A 76 0.23 -7.99 17.53
N GLY A 77 0.87 -8.38 18.63
CA GLY A 77 2.19 -7.85 19.01
C GLY A 77 3.35 -8.54 18.30
N ALA A 78 4.57 -8.01 18.48
CA ALA A 78 5.81 -8.52 17.88
C ALA A 78 6.00 -10.02 18.14
N ARG A 79 5.75 -10.48 19.36
CA ARG A 79 5.86 -11.92 19.71
C ARG A 79 4.92 -12.81 18.89
N THR A 80 3.71 -12.35 18.60
CA THR A 80 2.76 -13.09 17.75
C THR A 80 3.25 -13.15 16.32
N ILE A 81 3.83 -12.06 15.81
CA ILE A 81 4.42 -12.01 14.46
C ILE A 81 5.63 -12.97 14.36
N GLU A 82 6.51 -13.00 15.36
CA GLU A 82 7.64 -13.95 15.40
C GLU A 82 7.15 -15.41 15.32
N LEU A 83 6.17 -15.78 16.16
CA LEU A 83 5.59 -17.12 16.17
C LEU A 83 4.96 -17.47 14.80
N LEU A 84 4.28 -16.51 14.19
CA LEU A 84 3.70 -16.70 12.87
C LEU A 84 4.77 -16.93 11.79
N GLN A 85 5.83 -16.13 11.80
CA GLN A 85 6.95 -16.28 10.86
C GLN A 85 7.70 -17.61 11.07
N ASP A 86 7.85 -18.06 12.32
CA ASP A 86 8.45 -19.36 12.64
C ASP A 86 7.59 -20.52 12.11
N ALA A 87 6.27 -20.42 12.30
CA ALA A 87 5.33 -21.42 11.79
C ALA A 87 5.32 -21.46 10.25
N ALA A 88 5.37 -20.29 9.60
CA ALA A 88 5.44 -20.20 8.14
C ALA A 88 6.73 -20.81 7.60
N ARG A 89 7.88 -20.50 8.20
CA ARG A 89 9.18 -21.08 7.82
C ARG A 89 9.20 -22.61 8.01
N ALA A 90 8.67 -23.10 9.12
CA ALA A 90 8.64 -24.52 9.42
C ALA A 90 7.74 -25.32 8.46
N SER A 91 6.65 -24.72 7.99
CA SER A 91 5.68 -25.37 7.10
C SER A 91 5.92 -25.10 5.60
N GLY A 92 6.76 -24.13 5.24
CA GLY A 92 6.94 -23.67 3.85
C GLY A 92 5.68 -23.01 3.27
N ARG A 93 4.81 -22.45 4.14
CA ARG A 93 3.54 -21.80 3.76
C ARG A 93 3.63 -20.29 3.98
N SER A 94 2.67 -19.55 3.39
CA SER A 94 2.52 -18.13 3.64
C SER A 94 2.15 -17.83 5.10
N LEU A 95 2.32 -16.59 5.52
CA LEU A 95 1.90 -16.11 6.84
C LEU A 95 0.39 -16.28 7.03
N PHE A 96 -0.39 -15.95 6.00
CA PHE A 96 -1.84 -16.13 6.01
C PHE A 96 -2.25 -17.57 6.30
N GLN A 97 -1.66 -18.53 5.59
CA GLN A 97 -1.94 -19.95 5.75
C GLN A 97 -1.44 -20.53 7.09
N SER A 98 -0.42 -19.92 7.66
CA SER A 98 0.20 -20.38 8.91
C SER A 98 -0.44 -19.80 10.17
N ALA A 99 -1.38 -18.88 10.05
CA ALA A 99 -2.03 -18.21 11.18
C ALA A 99 -2.68 -19.19 12.17
N ALA A 100 -3.27 -20.29 11.69
CA ALA A 100 -3.90 -21.32 12.51
C ALA A 100 -2.93 -22.11 13.40
N ALA A 101 -1.63 -22.09 13.09
CA ALA A 101 -0.61 -22.74 13.91
C ALA A 101 -0.20 -21.93 15.15
N VAL A 102 -0.59 -20.65 15.22
CA VAL A 102 -0.29 -19.77 16.36
C VAL A 102 -1.39 -19.89 17.40
N ALA A 103 -1.02 -20.37 18.60
CA ALA A 103 -1.98 -20.56 19.69
C ALA A 103 -2.25 -19.27 20.48
N GLY A 104 -3.32 -19.30 21.28
CA GLY A 104 -3.67 -18.25 22.24
C GLY A 104 -4.35 -17.03 21.59
N LYS A 105 -4.44 -15.93 22.37
CA LYS A 105 -5.14 -14.70 21.95
C LYS A 105 -4.55 -14.09 20.69
N GLY A 106 -3.23 -14.13 20.53
CA GLY A 106 -2.56 -13.63 19.32
C GLY A 106 -2.98 -14.39 18.07
N GLY A 107 -3.05 -15.74 18.15
CA GLY A 107 -3.53 -16.61 17.08
C GLY A 107 -5.00 -16.33 16.72
N ALA A 108 -5.85 -16.17 17.73
CA ALA A 108 -7.26 -15.80 17.50
C ALA A 108 -7.39 -14.45 16.76
N ASN A 109 -6.56 -13.46 17.11
CA ASN A 109 -6.55 -12.17 16.42
C ASN A 109 -6.03 -12.27 14.97
N LEU A 110 -5.06 -13.15 14.71
CA LEU A 110 -4.59 -13.44 13.35
C LEU A 110 -5.72 -14.06 12.50
N LEU A 111 -6.42 -15.05 13.05
CA LEU A 111 -7.56 -15.68 12.35
C LEU A 111 -8.71 -14.68 12.09
N ALA A 112 -8.99 -13.79 13.05
CA ALA A 112 -9.98 -12.74 12.86
C ALA A 112 -9.56 -11.75 11.75
N PHE A 113 -8.27 -11.42 11.65
CA PHE A 113 -7.75 -10.62 10.55
C PHE A 113 -7.89 -11.35 9.21
N ASN A 114 -7.52 -12.64 9.13
CA ASN A 114 -7.66 -13.45 7.93
C ASN A 114 -9.13 -13.50 7.46
N ALA A 115 -10.06 -13.74 8.38
CA ALA A 115 -11.49 -13.75 8.08
C ALA A 115 -11.98 -12.41 7.52
N ARG A 116 -11.43 -11.28 8.00
CA ARG A 116 -11.74 -9.95 7.45
C ARG A 116 -11.24 -9.80 6.00
N ILE A 117 -10.02 -10.25 5.70
CA ILE A 117 -9.48 -10.23 4.33
C ILE A 117 -10.36 -11.09 3.39
N GLU A 118 -10.73 -12.30 3.82
CA GLU A 118 -11.60 -13.18 3.05
C GLU A 118 -12.99 -12.56 2.82
N ALA A 119 -13.57 -11.93 3.84
CA ALA A 119 -14.86 -11.24 3.72
C ALA A 119 -14.78 -10.08 2.71
N MET A 120 -13.73 -9.26 2.76
CA MET A 120 -13.51 -8.19 1.78
C MET A 120 -13.33 -8.77 0.37
N ALA A 121 -12.56 -9.84 0.20
CA ALA A 121 -12.36 -10.50 -1.08
C ALA A 121 -13.69 -11.06 -1.67
N GLN A 122 -14.57 -11.57 -0.82
CA GLN A 122 -15.88 -12.03 -1.27
C GLN A 122 -16.82 -10.87 -1.64
N ALA A 123 -16.83 -9.82 -0.81
CA ALA A 123 -17.71 -8.67 -1.01
C ALA A 123 -17.33 -7.84 -2.26
N THR A 124 -16.06 -7.90 -2.69
CA THR A 124 -15.56 -7.13 -3.83
C THR A 124 -15.63 -7.86 -5.17
N ARG A 125 -16.12 -9.09 -5.20
CA ARG A 125 -16.25 -9.85 -6.46
C ARG A 125 -17.20 -9.18 -7.44
N GLY A 126 -16.72 -8.96 -8.66
CA GLY A 126 -17.51 -8.36 -9.74
C GLY A 126 -17.69 -6.83 -9.61
N LEU A 127 -17.08 -6.20 -8.62
CA LEU A 127 -17.09 -4.75 -8.48
C LEU A 127 -16.06 -4.09 -9.40
N THR A 128 -16.27 -2.81 -9.70
CA THR A 128 -15.27 -1.97 -10.39
C THR A 128 -14.11 -1.68 -9.46
N LEU A 129 -12.93 -1.33 -10.03
CA LEU A 129 -11.74 -1.00 -9.23
C LEU A 129 -12.02 0.11 -8.21
N ARG A 130 -12.77 1.15 -8.60
CA ARG A 130 -13.22 2.20 -7.69
C ARG A 130 -13.99 1.64 -6.50
N GLN A 131 -15.02 0.82 -6.78
CA GLN A 131 -15.86 0.22 -5.74
C GLN A 131 -15.08 -0.73 -4.82
N ILE A 132 -14.10 -1.47 -5.38
CA ILE A 132 -13.21 -2.32 -4.60
C ILE A 132 -12.40 -1.47 -3.60
N ILE A 133 -11.78 -0.38 -4.06
CA ILE A 133 -10.97 0.48 -3.19
C ILE A 133 -11.85 1.20 -2.16
N GLU A 134 -13.02 1.70 -2.54
CA GLU A 134 -14.00 2.28 -1.60
C GLU A 134 -14.37 1.30 -0.49
N HIS A 135 -14.69 0.06 -0.85
CA HIS A 135 -15.03 -0.98 0.11
C HIS A 135 -13.84 -1.30 1.04
N ILE A 136 -12.64 -1.47 0.49
CA ILE A 136 -11.44 -1.75 1.27
C ILE A 136 -11.13 -0.61 2.24
N VAL A 137 -11.20 0.63 1.80
CA VAL A 137 -10.95 1.82 2.64
C VAL A 137 -11.96 1.88 3.79
N ALA A 138 -13.24 1.61 3.53
CA ALA A 138 -14.29 1.59 4.54
C ALA A 138 -14.10 0.43 5.55
N GLU A 139 -13.87 -0.79 5.07
CA GLU A 139 -13.88 -2.00 5.90
C GLU A 139 -12.52 -2.30 6.57
N SER A 140 -11.42 -1.72 6.10
CA SER A 140 -10.08 -1.93 6.70
C SER A 140 -9.95 -1.34 8.10
N GLY A 141 -10.79 -0.34 8.45
CA GLY A 141 -10.70 0.45 9.66
C GLY A 141 -9.68 1.59 9.57
N LEU A 142 -9.11 1.86 8.38
CA LEU A 142 -8.14 2.93 8.17
C LEU A 142 -8.75 4.31 8.44
N VAL A 143 -9.94 4.57 7.90
CA VAL A 143 -10.64 5.87 8.09
C VAL A 143 -10.92 6.13 9.56
N GLU A 144 -11.41 5.12 10.29
CA GLU A 144 -11.70 5.24 11.72
C GLU A 144 -10.43 5.53 12.54
N HIS A 145 -9.35 4.82 12.18
CA HIS A 145 -8.04 5.03 12.80
C HIS A 145 -7.53 6.45 12.57
N TYR A 146 -7.49 6.92 11.32
CA TYR A 146 -7.00 8.26 11.01
C TYR A 146 -7.90 9.37 11.56
N ARG A 147 -9.22 9.16 11.63
CA ARG A 147 -10.13 10.12 12.25
C ARG A 147 -9.77 10.45 13.70
N SER A 148 -9.12 9.52 14.41
CA SER A 148 -8.65 9.71 15.77
C SER A 148 -7.29 10.42 15.88
N GLU A 149 -6.57 10.61 14.79
CA GLU A 149 -5.27 11.28 14.75
C GLU A 149 -5.39 12.80 14.55
N LYS A 150 -4.41 13.56 15.08
CA LYS A 150 -4.40 15.02 14.99
C LYS A 150 -4.36 15.57 13.55
N GLU A 151 -3.66 14.89 12.66
CA GLU A 151 -3.51 15.23 11.23
C GLU A 151 -4.24 14.21 10.34
N GLY A 152 -5.22 13.54 10.91
CA GLY A 152 -5.91 12.42 10.26
C GLY A 152 -6.77 12.85 9.07
N GLN A 153 -7.26 14.09 9.05
CA GLN A 153 -8.10 14.59 7.96
C GLN A 153 -7.33 14.58 6.62
N ASP A 154 -6.09 15.04 6.60
CA ASP A 154 -5.25 15.02 5.39
C ASP A 154 -5.04 13.60 4.86
N ARG A 155 -4.92 12.63 5.78
CA ARG A 155 -4.76 11.21 5.41
C ARG A 155 -6.04 10.61 4.85
N ILE A 156 -7.20 11.02 5.41
CA ILE A 156 -8.52 10.61 4.89
C ILE A 156 -8.71 11.17 3.48
N GLU A 157 -8.40 12.45 3.25
CA GLU A 157 -8.46 13.06 1.92
C GLU A 157 -7.54 12.35 0.91
N ASN A 158 -6.36 11.89 1.34
CA ASN A 158 -5.48 11.08 0.50
C ASN A 158 -6.11 9.72 0.14
N LEU A 159 -6.81 9.06 1.07
CA LEU A 159 -7.53 7.81 0.78
C LEU A 159 -8.70 8.03 -0.18
N GLU A 160 -9.44 9.14 -0.04
CA GLU A 160 -10.49 9.54 -0.99
C GLU A 160 -9.92 9.81 -2.38
N GLU A 161 -8.74 10.47 -2.45
CA GLU A 161 -8.07 10.71 -3.71
C GLU A 161 -7.54 9.41 -4.35
N LEU A 162 -7.19 8.39 -3.57
CA LEU A 162 -6.85 7.06 -4.09
C LEU A 162 -8.06 6.43 -4.81
N VAL A 163 -9.26 6.59 -4.26
CA VAL A 163 -10.52 6.14 -4.90
C VAL A 163 -10.74 6.86 -6.24
N ASN A 164 -10.53 8.18 -6.28
CA ASN A 164 -10.64 8.97 -7.52
C ASN A 164 -9.58 8.57 -8.54
N ALA A 165 -8.37 8.23 -8.08
CA ALA A 165 -7.30 7.74 -8.95
C ALA A 165 -7.67 6.44 -9.67
N ALA A 166 -8.38 5.54 -8.98
CA ALA A 166 -8.83 4.27 -9.57
C ALA A 166 -9.80 4.49 -10.74
N GLU A 167 -10.71 5.43 -10.62
CA GLU A 167 -11.64 5.76 -11.71
C GLU A 167 -10.91 6.37 -12.91
N ALA A 168 -9.98 7.31 -12.65
CA ALA A 168 -9.17 7.92 -13.69
C ALA A 168 -8.31 6.88 -14.42
N PHE A 169 -7.73 5.92 -13.70
CA PHE A 169 -6.91 4.85 -14.27
C PHE A 169 -7.72 4.00 -15.26
N VAL A 170 -8.91 3.52 -14.85
CA VAL A 170 -9.78 2.71 -15.71
C VAL A 170 -10.22 3.50 -16.96
N THR A 171 -10.48 4.80 -16.81
CA THR A 171 -10.96 5.65 -17.92
C THR A 171 -9.84 6.00 -18.91
N GLN A 172 -8.63 6.28 -18.43
CA GLN A 172 -7.49 6.74 -19.25
C GLN A 172 -6.76 5.60 -19.93
N GLU A 173 -6.58 4.47 -19.25
CA GLU A 173 -5.84 3.31 -19.76
C GLU A 173 -6.69 2.42 -20.68
N GLY A 174 -7.98 2.74 -20.87
CA GLY A 174 -8.88 1.96 -21.73
C GLY A 174 -9.17 0.55 -21.20
N PHE A 175 -8.83 0.26 -19.94
CA PHE A 175 -9.20 -0.97 -19.26
C PHE A 175 -10.70 -0.94 -18.93
N GLY A 176 -11.51 -1.03 -20.00
CA GLY A 176 -12.94 -1.12 -19.89
C GLY A 176 -13.36 -2.55 -19.64
N LYS A 177 -14.39 -2.68 -18.89
CA LYS A 177 -15.42 -3.72 -18.72
C LYS A 177 -15.02 -5.20 -18.54
N ASP A 178 -13.80 -5.63 -18.92
CA ASP A 178 -13.38 -7.05 -18.89
C ASP A 178 -12.04 -7.33 -18.19
N ALA A 179 -11.38 -6.33 -17.64
CA ALA A 179 -10.06 -6.51 -17.00
C ALA A 179 -10.18 -6.60 -15.47
N VAL A 180 -10.42 -7.79 -14.97
CA VAL A 180 -10.31 -8.16 -13.54
C VAL A 180 -8.89 -8.66 -13.24
N SER A 181 -7.86 -8.04 -13.77
CA SER A 181 -6.48 -8.34 -13.36
C SER A 181 -5.62 -7.11 -13.53
N LEU A 182 -5.09 -6.63 -12.42
CA LEU A 182 -3.99 -5.66 -12.44
C LEU A 182 -2.78 -6.34 -13.07
N PRO A 183 -2.13 -5.76 -14.09
CA PRO A 183 -0.85 -6.28 -14.54
C PRO A 183 0.13 -6.19 -13.37
N VAL A 184 0.72 -7.32 -13.00
CA VAL A 184 1.88 -7.35 -12.12
C VAL A 184 3.00 -6.69 -12.91
N ASP A 185 3.31 -5.44 -12.59
CA ASP A 185 4.47 -4.76 -13.18
C ASP A 185 5.73 -5.33 -12.53
N GLU A 186 6.33 -6.34 -13.19
CA GLU A 186 7.63 -6.91 -12.82
C GLU A 186 8.80 -5.95 -13.12
N THR A 187 8.54 -4.73 -13.56
CA THR A 187 9.57 -3.77 -13.96
C THR A 187 9.86 -2.66 -12.94
N LEU A 188 9.57 -2.87 -11.67
CA LEU A 188 10.20 -2.04 -10.66
C LEU A 188 11.67 -2.46 -10.55
N PRO A 189 12.65 -1.60 -10.92
CA PRO A 189 14.06 -1.93 -10.74
C PRO A 189 14.28 -2.22 -9.26
N ALA A 190 14.82 -3.41 -8.97
CA ALA A 190 15.32 -3.75 -7.66
C ALA A 190 16.22 -2.60 -7.19
N LEU A 191 15.85 -1.97 -6.08
CA LEU A 191 16.73 -1.04 -5.38
C LEU A 191 17.96 -1.85 -4.99
N SER A 192 19.04 -1.73 -5.77
CA SER A 192 20.34 -2.23 -5.38
C SER A 192 20.74 -1.51 -4.09
N VAL A 193 20.72 -2.25 -3.01
CA VAL A 193 21.37 -1.86 -1.78
C VAL A 193 22.86 -1.79 -2.10
N PRO A 194 23.58 -0.68 -1.88
CA PRO A 194 25.02 -0.67 -2.06
C PRO A 194 25.63 -1.61 -1.02
N ASP A 195 26.32 -2.65 -1.47
CA ASP A 195 27.14 -3.52 -0.64
C ASP A 195 28.20 -2.67 0.07
N ALA A 196 28.06 -2.58 1.37
CA ALA A 196 29.13 -2.11 2.22
C ALA A 196 30.04 -3.33 2.51
N GLU A 197 31.02 -3.58 1.65
CA GLU A 197 32.26 -4.30 1.99
C GLU A 197 33.19 -4.42 0.78
N SER A 198 34.15 -3.49 0.69
CA SER A 198 35.50 -3.79 0.24
C SER A 198 36.42 -2.71 0.78
N GLY A 199 36.77 -2.87 2.04
CA GLY A 199 37.93 -2.23 2.62
C GLY A 199 39.18 -2.93 2.10
N GLU A 200 39.80 -2.40 1.08
CA GLU A 200 41.16 -2.78 0.69
C GLU A 200 42.15 -1.81 1.31
N VAL A 201 42.79 -2.32 2.38
CA VAL A 201 43.90 -1.67 3.06
C VAL A 201 45.13 -1.83 2.16
N MET A 202 45.58 -0.74 1.60
CA MET A 202 46.95 -0.65 1.11
C MET A 202 47.86 -0.06 2.22
N SER A 203 48.81 -0.89 2.63
CA SER A 203 50.02 -0.51 3.40
C SER A 203 51.28 -0.86 2.60
N PRO A 204 52.42 -0.35 3.00
CA PRO A 204 52.94 1.03 2.99
C PRO A 204 53.85 1.29 1.83
#